data_dc055f5870ea276aef4d55e002b2291c
#
_entry.id   dc055f5870ea276aef4d55e002b2291c
#
_cell.length_a   1.000
_cell.length_b   1.000
_cell.length_c   1.000
_cell.angle_alpha   90.00
_cell.angle_beta   90.00
_cell.angle_gamma   90.00
#
_symmetry.space_group_name_H-M   'P 1'
#
loop_
_entity.id
_entity.type
_entity.pdbx_description
1 polymer ?
#
loop_
_entity_poly.entity_id
_entity_poly.type
_entity_poly.pdbx_seq_one_letter_code
_entity_poly.pdbx_strand_id
1 'polypeptide(L)'
;MPGYATKQECIAVEGVADLQIRSLLDRQQFADPSGEADAMGISSAAWPLFGLLWPSGRRLADLMATRDLPAGQRILEIGCGLALASLVCHRRGADVTASDCHPLTESFIHENLRLNGMLPMHYRHGPWNGADSPQGFEP
;
A
#
# COMPACT_ATOMS: atom_id res chain seq x y z
N MET A 1 -12.45 -11.87 -3.22
CA MET A 1 -12.87 -10.49 -3.50
C MET A 1 -13.65 -10.48 -4.81
N PRO A 2 -14.89 -10.02 -4.80
CA PRO A 2 -15.73 -10.07 -6.00
C PRO A 2 -15.24 -9.10 -7.06
N GLY A 3 -15.27 -9.55 -8.33
CA GLY A 3 -14.95 -8.72 -9.48
C GLY A 3 -13.51 -8.76 -9.95
N TYR A 4 -12.60 -9.35 -9.19
CA TYR A 4 -11.19 -9.49 -9.59
C TYR A 4 -10.54 -10.67 -8.85
N ALA A 5 -9.45 -11.17 -9.42
CA ALA A 5 -8.71 -12.29 -8.85
C ALA A 5 -7.45 -11.80 -8.13
N THR A 6 -7.10 -12.49 -7.06
CA THR A 6 -5.91 -12.18 -6.25
C THR A 6 -5.02 -13.41 -6.11
N LYS A 7 -3.78 -13.18 -5.67
CA LYS A 7 -2.85 -14.22 -5.29
C LYS A 7 -2.15 -13.83 -4.00
N GLN A 8 -1.60 -14.81 -3.30
CA GLN A 8 -0.79 -14.59 -2.11
C GLN A 8 0.61 -15.10 -2.34
N GLU A 9 1.61 -14.31 -2.01
CA GLU A 9 3.01 -14.65 -2.18
C GLU A 9 3.79 -14.36 -0.91
N CYS A 10 4.86 -15.14 -0.70
CA CYS A 10 5.85 -14.86 0.32
C CYS A 10 6.94 -13.99 -0.31
N ILE A 11 7.12 -12.78 0.18
CA ILE A 11 8.07 -11.82 -0.35
C ILE A 11 9.26 -11.71 0.59
N ALA A 12 10.44 -12.07 0.11
CA ALA A 12 11.67 -11.92 0.87
C ALA A 12 12.02 -10.44 1.02
N VAL A 13 12.41 -10.05 2.22
CA VAL A 13 12.85 -8.69 2.54
C VAL A 13 14.22 -8.77 3.18
N GLU A 14 15.15 -7.92 2.72
CA GLU A 14 16.55 -7.95 3.15
C GLU A 14 16.70 -7.78 4.66
N GLY A 15 17.36 -8.74 5.30
CA GLY A 15 17.73 -8.63 6.71
C GLY A 15 16.62 -8.77 7.74
N VAL A 16 15.38 -9.02 7.31
CA VAL A 16 14.22 -9.16 8.21
C VAL A 16 13.35 -10.33 7.76
N ALA A 17 12.31 -10.63 8.52
CA ALA A 17 11.37 -11.69 8.18
C ALA A 17 10.63 -11.36 6.88
N ASP A 18 10.24 -12.41 6.14
CA ASP A 18 9.46 -12.28 4.92
C ASP A 18 8.10 -11.64 5.17
N LEU A 19 7.52 -11.07 4.11
CA LEU A 19 6.14 -10.58 4.12
C LEU A 19 5.23 -11.53 3.34
N GLN A 20 4.06 -11.80 3.88
CA GLN A 20 2.99 -12.46 3.15
C GLN A 20 2.14 -11.39 2.49
N ILE A 21 2.08 -11.37 1.17
CA ILE A 21 1.41 -10.30 0.43
C ILE A 21 0.32 -10.87 -0.47
N ARG A 22 -0.89 -10.36 -0.31
CA ARG A 22 -1.97 -10.54 -1.25
C ARG A 22 -1.95 -9.39 -2.24
N SER A 23 -1.94 -9.74 -3.53
CA SER A 23 -1.91 -8.79 -4.64
C SER A 23 -2.96 -9.18 -5.67
N LEU A 24 -3.21 -8.31 -6.64
CA LEU A 24 -3.97 -8.69 -7.83
C LEU A 24 -3.22 -9.77 -8.60
N LEU A 25 -3.96 -10.69 -9.23
CA LEU A 25 -3.36 -11.81 -9.94
C LEU A 25 -2.48 -11.33 -11.10
N ASP A 26 -2.96 -10.34 -11.86
CA ASP A 26 -2.26 -9.80 -13.01
C ASP A 26 -2.81 -8.42 -13.41
N ARG A 27 -2.30 -7.87 -14.51
CA ARG A 27 -2.68 -6.54 -15.02
C ARG A 27 -4.05 -6.50 -15.70
N GLN A 28 -4.65 -7.64 -15.99
CA GLN A 28 -5.94 -7.71 -16.65
C GLN A 28 -7.11 -7.55 -15.69
N GLN A 29 -6.85 -7.45 -14.40
CA GLN A 29 -7.92 -7.26 -13.42
C GLN A 29 -8.47 -5.85 -13.51
N PHE A 30 -9.81 -5.77 -13.57
CA PHE A 30 -10.52 -4.50 -13.51
C PHE A 30 -11.89 -4.72 -12.90
N ALA A 31 -12.25 -3.93 -11.91
CA ALA A 31 -13.57 -3.92 -11.32
C ALA A 31 -13.86 -2.55 -10.71
N ASP A 32 -14.83 -1.86 -11.25
CA ASP A 32 -15.23 -0.53 -10.76
C ASP A 32 -16.76 -0.43 -10.75
N PRO A 33 -17.45 -1.29 -9.98
CA PRO A 33 -18.90 -1.41 -10.06
C PRO A 33 -19.65 -0.14 -9.65
N SER A 34 -19.08 0.66 -8.77
CA SER A 34 -19.69 1.92 -8.32
C SER A 34 -19.20 3.14 -9.12
N GLY A 35 -18.25 2.97 -10.04
CA GLY A 35 -17.65 4.07 -10.79
C GLY A 35 -16.74 4.96 -9.95
N GLU A 36 -16.35 4.52 -8.75
CA GLU A 36 -15.55 5.31 -7.83
C GLU A 36 -14.16 5.60 -8.38
N ALA A 37 -13.52 4.60 -8.99
CA ALA A 37 -12.20 4.79 -9.60
C ALA A 37 -12.28 5.73 -10.80
N ASP A 38 -13.30 5.56 -11.66
CA ASP A 38 -13.52 6.44 -12.81
C ASP A 38 -13.74 7.90 -12.36
N ALA A 39 -14.53 8.09 -11.31
CA ALA A 39 -14.77 9.40 -10.74
C ALA A 39 -13.49 10.09 -10.25
N MET A 40 -12.50 9.31 -9.86
CA MET A 40 -11.18 9.81 -9.43
C MET A 40 -10.18 9.96 -10.58
N GLY A 41 -10.60 9.74 -11.81
CA GLY A 41 -9.74 9.83 -12.98
C GLY A 41 -8.84 8.63 -13.22
N ILE A 42 -9.12 7.50 -12.61
CA ILE A 42 -8.35 6.26 -12.78
C ILE A 42 -8.91 5.49 -13.97
N SER A 43 -8.15 5.40 -15.06
CA SER A 43 -8.55 4.65 -16.24
C SER A 43 -8.57 3.14 -15.97
N SER A 44 -9.25 2.38 -16.85
CA SER A 44 -9.25 0.92 -16.74
C SER A 44 -7.84 0.32 -16.86
N ALA A 45 -6.96 0.94 -17.65
CA ALA A 45 -5.57 0.50 -17.78
C ALA A 45 -4.76 0.78 -16.53
N ALA A 46 -5.03 1.90 -15.84
CA ALA A 46 -4.34 2.27 -14.62
C ALA A 46 -4.92 1.59 -13.38
N TRP A 47 -6.15 1.09 -13.44
CA TRP A 47 -6.86 0.55 -12.30
C TRP A 47 -6.09 -0.51 -11.53
N PRO A 48 -5.47 -1.54 -12.17
CA PRO A 48 -4.80 -2.61 -11.42
C PRO A 48 -3.45 -2.22 -10.84
N LEU A 49 -2.89 -1.07 -11.20
CA LEU A 49 -1.50 -0.75 -10.86
C LEU A 49 -1.25 -0.67 -9.35
N PHE A 50 -2.24 -0.24 -8.55
CA PHE A 50 -2.11 -0.15 -7.10
C PHE A 50 -1.87 -1.51 -6.45
N GLY A 51 -2.43 -2.57 -7.03
CA GLY A 51 -2.50 -3.90 -6.43
C GLY A 51 -1.45 -4.87 -6.96
N LEU A 52 -0.42 -4.40 -7.63
CA LEU A 52 0.65 -5.21 -8.18
C LEU A 52 1.96 -4.98 -7.42
N LEU A 53 2.82 -5.99 -7.45
CA LEU A 53 4.17 -5.90 -6.89
C LEU A 53 5.09 -5.25 -7.91
N TRP A 54 5.71 -4.13 -7.52
CA TRP A 54 6.63 -3.41 -8.37
C TRP A 54 8.07 -3.59 -7.87
N PRO A 55 9.06 -3.70 -8.77
CA PRO A 55 10.47 -3.77 -8.36
C PRO A 55 10.89 -2.60 -7.47
N SER A 56 10.42 -1.39 -7.76
CA SER A 56 10.73 -0.20 -6.95
C SER A 56 10.18 -0.32 -5.52
N GLY A 57 8.97 -0.85 -5.35
CA GLY A 57 8.37 -1.06 -4.03
C GLY A 57 9.13 -2.09 -3.22
N ARG A 58 9.56 -3.17 -3.86
CA ARG A 58 10.39 -4.20 -3.21
C ARG A 58 11.74 -3.63 -2.79
N ARG A 59 12.35 -2.84 -3.67
CA ARG A 59 13.64 -2.20 -3.37
C ARG A 59 13.51 -1.23 -2.20
N LEU A 60 12.44 -0.43 -2.17
CA LEU A 60 12.20 0.49 -1.08
C LEU A 60 11.99 -0.26 0.24
N ALA A 61 11.26 -1.37 0.22
CA ALA A 61 11.09 -2.21 1.40
C ALA A 61 12.44 -2.73 1.93
N ASP A 62 13.32 -3.19 1.04
CA ASP A 62 14.67 -3.63 1.44
C ASP A 62 15.47 -2.50 2.09
N LEU A 63 15.42 -1.30 1.50
CA LEU A 63 16.10 -0.14 2.05
C LEU A 63 15.56 0.22 3.44
N MET A 64 14.25 0.21 3.61
CA MET A 64 13.63 0.55 4.89
C MET A 64 13.81 -0.55 5.93
N ALA A 65 14.05 -1.78 5.52
CA ALA A 65 14.32 -2.89 6.43
C ALA A 65 15.68 -2.74 7.13
N THR A 66 16.66 -2.18 6.43
CA THR A 66 18.04 -2.08 6.94
C THR A 66 18.44 -0.67 7.34
N ARG A 67 17.70 0.34 6.93
CA ARG A 67 17.98 1.72 7.30
C ARG A 67 17.79 1.92 8.80
N ASP A 68 18.61 2.80 9.38
CA ASP A 68 18.45 3.21 10.76
C ASP A 68 17.13 4.01 10.91
N LEU A 69 16.26 3.53 11.79
CA LEU A 69 14.98 4.17 12.10
C LEU A 69 14.92 4.47 13.59
N PRO A 70 15.13 5.73 14.00
CA PRO A 70 14.95 6.10 15.39
C PRO A 70 13.55 5.77 15.89
N ALA A 71 13.43 5.40 17.15
CA ALA A 71 12.16 5.05 17.77
C ALA A 71 11.18 6.22 17.65
N GLY A 72 9.95 5.91 17.22
CA GLY A 72 8.90 6.92 17.07
C GLY A 72 9.03 7.84 15.86
N GLN A 73 9.96 7.56 14.96
CA GLN A 73 10.09 8.35 13.72
C GLN A 73 8.79 8.28 12.93
N ARG A 74 8.32 9.45 12.48
CA ARG A 74 7.11 9.57 11.67
C ARG A 74 7.48 9.41 10.20
N ILE A 75 6.73 8.53 9.50
CA ILE A 75 6.98 8.20 8.09
C ILE A 75 5.65 8.29 7.34
N LEU A 76 5.67 8.95 6.20
CA LEU A 76 4.54 9.00 5.27
C LEU A 76 4.98 8.41 3.94
N GLU A 77 4.28 7.38 3.47
CA GLU A 77 4.47 6.84 2.12
C GLU A 77 3.29 7.25 1.25
N ILE A 78 3.55 8.05 0.22
CA ILE A 78 2.53 8.46 -0.76
C ILE A 78 2.62 7.54 -1.98
N GLY A 79 1.46 7.33 -2.64
CA GLY A 79 1.42 6.39 -3.78
C GLY A 79 1.79 4.98 -3.36
N CYS A 80 1.34 4.58 -2.18
CA CYS A 80 1.87 3.39 -1.52
C CYS A 80 1.54 2.07 -2.22
N GLY A 81 0.45 2.00 -2.98
CA GLY A 81 0.00 0.74 -3.57
C GLY A 81 -0.15 -0.34 -2.52
N LEU A 82 0.58 -1.46 -2.66
CA LEU A 82 0.58 -2.54 -1.67
C LEU A 82 1.34 -2.20 -0.39
N ALA A 83 2.03 -1.07 -0.36
CA ALA A 83 2.64 -0.49 0.83
C ALA A 83 3.70 -1.38 1.50
N LEU A 84 4.52 -2.09 0.71
CA LEU A 84 5.54 -2.98 1.27
C LEU A 84 6.49 -2.25 2.22
N ALA A 85 6.99 -1.08 1.81
CA ALA A 85 7.89 -0.29 2.65
C ALA A 85 7.23 0.16 3.94
N SER A 86 5.97 0.60 3.86
CA SER A 86 5.19 0.98 5.03
C SER A 86 4.99 -0.19 5.99
N LEU A 87 4.70 -1.38 5.48
CA LEU A 87 4.55 -2.59 6.29
C LEU A 87 5.85 -2.93 7.02
N VAL A 88 6.98 -2.82 6.34
CA VAL A 88 8.29 -3.07 6.95
C VAL A 88 8.56 -2.06 8.08
N CYS A 89 8.36 -0.77 7.82
CA CYS A 89 8.57 0.27 8.81
C CYS A 89 7.63 0.11 10.01
N HIS A 90 6.37 -0.21 9.75
CA HIS A 90 5.36 -0.43 10.79
C HIS A 90 5.75 -1.61 11.69
N ARG A 91 6.18 -2.71 11.09
CA ARG A 91 6.65 -3.89 11.83
C ARG A 91 7.86 -3.56 12.70
N ARG A 92 8.70 -2.62 12.26
CA ARG A 92 9.86 -2.15 13.02
C ARG A 92 9.50 -1.14 14.11
N GLY A 93 8.24 -0.75 14.26
CA GLY A 93 7.79 0.14 15.32
C GLY A 93 7.78 1.62 14.96
N ALA A 94 7.98 2.00 13.70
CA ALA A 94 7.87 3.39 13.27
C ALA A 94 6.39 3.84 13.25
N ASP A 95 6.18 5.14 13.37
CA ASP A 95 4.84 5.75 13.24
C ASP A 95 4.56 6.02 11.76
N VAL A 96 3.90 5.07 11.10
CA VAL A 96 3.74 5.07 9.64
C VAL A 96 2.33 5.43 9.25
N THR A 97 2.21 6.31 8.26
CA THR A 97 0.97 6.55 7.52
C THR A 97 1.23 6.22 6.06
N ALA A 98 0.43 5.34 5.48
CA ALA A 98 0.43 5.05 4.06
C ALA A 98 -0.69 5.82 3.39
N SER A 99 -0.52 6.18 2.12
CA SER A 99 -1.50 6.97 1.40
C SER A 99 -1.53 6.62 -0.09
N ASP A 100 -2.74 6.56 -0.63
CA ASP A 100 -2.96 6.35 -2.06
C ASP A 100 -4.32 6.93 -2.45
N CYS A 101 -4.54 7.11 -3.75
CA CYS A 101 -5.80 7.61 -4.26
C CYS A 101 -6.75 6.49 -4.75
N HIS A 102 -6.28 5.26 -4.86
CA HIS A 102 -7.12 4.16 -5.34
C HIS A 102 -8.10 3.72 -4.25
N PRO A 103 -9.40 3.54 -4.60
CA PRO A 103 -10.42 3.22 -3.60
C PRO A 103 -10.23 1.87 -2.90
N LEU A 104 -9.49 0.93 -3.48
CA LEU A 104 -9.26 -0.40 -2.90
C LEU A 104 -7.95 -0.53 -2.13
N THR A 105 -7.09 0.49 -2.14
CA THR A 105 -5.78 0.40 -1.49
C THR A 105 -5.92 0.07 -0.01
N GLU A 106 -6.81 0.74 0.69
CA GLU A 106 -6.96 0.53 2.13
C GLU A 106 -7.36 -0.90 2.47
N SER A 107 -8.29 -1.49 1.72
CA SER A 107 -8.70 -2.87 2.00
C SER A 107 -7.59 -3.87 1.73
N PHE A 108 -6.75 -3.65 0.73
CA PHE A 108 -5.58 -4.50 0.50
C PHE A 108 -4.55 -4.37 1.62
N ILE A 109 -4.33 -3.14 2.11
CA ILE A 109 -3.42 -2.92 3.25
C ILE A 109 -3.94 -3.63 4.50
N HIS A 110 -5.24 -3.53 4.80
CA HIS A 110 -5.83 -4.22 5.95
C HIS A 110 -5.64 -5.73 5.84
N GLU A 111 -5.86 -6.30 4.66
CA GLU A 111 -5.66 -7.74 4.44
C GLU A 111 -4.19 -8.12 4.64
N ASN A 112 -3.27 -7.32 4.14
CA ASN A 112 -1.85 -7.61 4.26
C ASN A 112 -1.33 -7.42 5.70
N LEU A 113 -1.89 -6.49 6.46
CA LEU A 113 -1.63 -6.41 7.89
C LEU A 113 -2.08 -7.69 8.59
N ARG A 114 -3.29 -8.14 8.28
CA ARG A 114 -3.84 -9.37 8.86
C ARG A 114 -2.99 -10.59 8.55
N LEU A 115 -2.57 -10.75 7.29
CA LEU A 115 -1.76 -11.90 6.85
C LEU A 115 -0.42 -11.97 7.58
N ASN A 116 0.12 -10.83 8.01
CA ASN A 116 1.40 -10.75 8.68
C ASN A 116 1.27 -10.61 10.20
N GLY A 117 0.07 -10.71 10.75
CA GLY A 117 -0.15 -10.59 12.18
C GLY A 117 0.21 -9.24 12.76
N MET A 118 0.08 -8.19 11.97
CA MET A 118 0.44 -6.83 12.38
C MET A 118 -0.76 -6.07 12.93
N LEU A 119 -0.50 -5.13 13.82
CA LEU A 119 -1.50 -4.19 14.33
C LEU A 119 -1.96 -3.24 13.22
N PRO A 120 -3.13 -2.61 13.37
CA PRO A 120 -3.59 -1.60 12.42
C PRO A 120 -2.56 -0.48 12.21
N MET A 121 -2.53 0.06 11.00
CA MET A 121 -1.62 1.13 10.59
C MET A 121 -2.44 2.30 10.06
N HIS A 122 -1.94 3.52 10.25
CA HIS A 122 -2.61 4.72 9.73
C HIS A 122 -2.64 4.72 8.21
N TYR A 123 -3.78 5.09 7.65
CA TYR A 123 -3.95 5.22 6.21
C TYR A 123 -4.69 6.51 5.87
N ARG A 124 -4.27 7.20 4.83
CA ARG A 124 -4.92 8.39 4.31
C ARG A 124 -5.27 8.21 2.84
N HIS A 125 -6.55 8.22 2.54
CA HIS A 125 -7.03 8.16 1.16
C HIS A 125 -7.09 9.57 0.59
N GLY A 126 -6.66 9.74 -0.66
CA GLY A 126 -6.88 11.00 -1.37
C GLY A 126 -5.78 11.35 -2.37
N PRO A 127 -6.08 12.31 -3.25
CA PRO A 127 -5.10 12.87 -4.17
C PRO A 127 -4.12 13.79 -3.44
N TRP A 128 -2.96 14.01 -4.02
CA TRP A 128 -1.93 14.89 -3.44
C TRP A 128 -1.72 16.16 -4.25
N ASN A 129 -2.72 16.55 -5.04
CA ASN A 129 -2.64 17.75 -5.87
C ASN A 129 -2.98 19.05 -5.11
N GLY A 130 -3.32 18.94 -3.83
CA GLY A 130 -3.63 20.07 -2.96
C GLY A 130 -5.03 20.62 -3.08
N ALA A 131 -5.76 20.31 -4.14
CA ALA A 131 -7.09 20.88 -4.37
C ALA A 131 -8.13 20.30 -3.41
N ASP A 132 -8.02 19.00 -3.12
CA ASP A 132 -8.94 18.27 -2.24
C ASP A 132 -8.14 17.51 -1.19
N SER A 133 -7.15 18.16 -0.62
CA SER A 133 -6.33 17.53 0.43
C SER A 133 -7.22 17.05 1.56
N PRO A 134 -7.19 15.75 1.87
CA PRO A 134 -7.91 15.28 3.05
C PRO A 134 -7.42 16.01 4.29
N GLN A 135 -8.35 16.33 5.15
CA GLN A 135 -8.00 16.93 6.43
C GLN A 135 -7.04 16.00 7.18
N GLY A 136 -5.95 16.55 7.66
CA GLY A 136 -4.96 15.79 8.40
C GLY A 136 -3.74 15.36 7.60
N PHE A 137 -3.60 15.76 6.33
CA PHE A 137 -2.32 15.74 5.64
C PHE A 137 -1.55 16.99 6.02
N GLU A 138 -1.22 17.09 7.28
CA GLU A 138 -0.33 18.13 7.75
C GLU A 138 1.10 17.64 7.61
N PRO A 139 1.99 18.45 7.02
CA PRO A 139 3.39 18.07 6.89
C PRO A 139 4.09 17.93 8.24
#